data_b7643b2f26476819505daa7e988b3dd8
#
_entry.id   b7643b2f26476819505daa7e988b3dd8
#
_cell.length_a   1.000
_cell.length_b   1.000
_cell.length_c   1.000
_cell.angle_alpha   90.00
_cell.angle_beta   90.00
_cell.angle_gamma   90.00
#
_symmetry.space_group_name_H-M   'P 1'
#
loop_
_entity.id
_entity.type
_entity.pdbx_description
1 polymer ?
#
loop_
_entity_poly.entity_id
_entity_poly.type
_entity_poly.pdbx_seq_one_letter_code
_entity_poly.pdbx_strand_id
1 'polypeptide(L)'
;TTKLAHIITDKLIHIHPAQYVDYGIDFYDETLDICDTLYKNLKNITDKFPECRYFKNLGVNAHVSITPPLPFKFYIHQEGLEKIWSSVTYISPKENVGTKMYTAQNEDAFVKEAEWVPNSTFIFCGKQGKTWHSYESNQLTNRITFNLFIMKYRSKKCFYPL
;
A
#
# COMPACT_ATOMS: atom_id res chain seq x y z
N THR A 1 13.84 13.46 -17.18
CA THR A 1 13.03 14.51 -16.52
C THR A 1 11.67 14.73 -17.17
N THR A 2 11.51 14.43 -18.46
CA THR A 2 10.28 14.75 -19.21
C THR A 2 9.17 13.69 -19.09
N LYS A 3 9.51 12.44 -18.83
CA LYS A 3 8.49 11.36 -18.69
C LYS A 3 7.67 11.46 -17.41
N LEU A 4 8.25 11.97 -16.36
CA LEU A 4 7.55 12.08 -15.06
C LEU A 4 6.46 13.15 -15.08
N ALA A 5 6.76 14.31 -15.67
CA ALA A 5 5.82 15.41 -15.72
C ALA A 5 4.52 15.07 -16.47
N HIS A 6 4.59 14.18 -17.46
CA HIS A 6 3.41 13.75 -18.22
C HIS A 6 2.56 12.66 -17.54
N ILE A 7 3.12 11.94 -16.58
CA ILE A 7 2.40 10.86 -15.88
C ILE A 7 1.69 11.38 -14.62
N ILE A 8 2.14 12.51 -14.08
CA ILE A 8 1.67 13.05 -12.78
C ILE A 8 0.33 13.79 -12.88
N THR A 9 -0.14 14.16 -14.06
CA THR A 9 -1.23 15.13 -14.17
C THR A 9 -2.60 14.57 -13.84
N ASP A 10 -2.88 13.27 -14.07
CA ASP A 10 -4.26 12.75 -13.96
C ASP A 10 -4.39 11.35 -13.36
N LYS A 11 -3.32 10.73 -12.87
CA LYS A 11 -3.36 9.32 -12.45
C LYS A 11 -2.61 9.07 -11.16
N LEU A 12 -3.15 8.15 -10.36
CA LEU A 12 -2.42 7.51 -9.29
C LEU A 12 -1.16 6.84 -9.85
N ILE A 13 -0.02 7.14 -9.24
CA ILE A 13 1.26 6.54 -9.60
C ILE A 13 1.66 5.55 -8.51
N HIS A 14 1.99 4.34 -8.93
CA HIS A 14 2.65 3.34 -8.11
C HIS A 14 4.09 3.22 -8.58
N ILE A 15 5.03 3.57 -7.70
CA ILE A 15 6.44 3.54 -8.00
C ILE A 15 7.06 2.35 -7.26
N HIS A 16 7.48 1.36 -8.02
CA HIS A 16 8.16 0.19 -7.49
C HIS A 16 9.59 0.55 -7.06
N PRO A 17 10.17 -0.08 -6.03
CA PRO A 17 11.54 0.21 -5.58
C PRO A 17 12.57 0.24 -6.72
N ALA A 18 12.48 -0.67 -7.68
CA ALA A 18 13.37 -0.71 -8.84
C ALA A 18 13.29 0.55 -9.73
N GLN A 19 12.31 1.42 -9.54
CA GLN A 19 12.09 2.63 -10.31
C GLN A 19 12.38 3.91 -9.52
N TYR A 20 12.78 3.81 -8.26
CA TYR A 20 12.96 4.98 -7.40
C TYR A 20 14.00 5.96 -7.96
N VAL A 21 15.08 5.46 -8.52
CA VAL A 21 16.13 6.30 -9.14
C VAL A 21 15.57 7.09 -10.31
N ASP A 22 14.74 6.48 -11.16
CA ASP A 22 14.13 7.14 -12.32
C ASP A 22 13.19 8.27 -11.91
N TYR A 23 12.66 8.21 -10.69
CA TYR A 23 11.73 9.17 -10.13
C TYR A 23 12.37 10.11 -9.11
N GLY A 24 13.68 10.05 -8.92
CA GLY A 24 14.39 10.88 -7.96
C GLY A 24 13.97 10.63 -6.50
N ILE A 25 13.57 9.42 -6.19
CA ILE A 25 13.21 9.00 -4.84
C ILE A 25 14.45 8.46 -4.16
N ASP A 26 14.88 9.16 -3.12
CA ASP A 26 16.12 8.89 -2.39
C ASP A 26 15.86 8.12 -1.09
N PHE A 27 15.26 6.94 -1.20
CA PHE A 27 15.11 5.98 -0.10
C PHE A 27 14.96 4.52 -0.59
N TYR A 28 15.69 4.22 -1.66
CA TYR A 28 15.69 2.89 -2.25
C TYR A 28 16.26 1.84 -1.30
N ASP A 29 17.42 2.14 -0.73
CA ASP A 29 18.13 1.22 0.17
C ASP A 29 17.34 0.97 1.45
N GLU A 30 16.77 2.02 2.06
CA GLU A 30 15.91 1.88 3.24
C GLU A 30 14.67 1.05 2.95
N THR A 31 14.11 1.16 1.75
CA THR A 31 12.96 0.34 1.34
C THR A 31 13.35 -1.12 1.21
N LEU A 32 14.51 -1.42 0.62
CA LEU A 32 15.02 -2.79 0.53
C LEU A 32 15.30 -3.36 1.91
N ASP A 33 15.92 -2.59 2.80
CA ASP A 33 16.20 -3.01 4.18
C ASP A 33 14.92 -3.32 4.96
N ILE A 34 13.87 -2.51 4.78
CA ILE A 34 12.55 -2.76 5.37
C ILE A 34 11.98 -4.07 4.81
N CYS A 35 11.98 -4.25 3.50
CA CYS A 35 11.47 -5.45 2.85
C CYS A 35 12.24 -6.70 3.31
N ASP A 36 13.56 -6.62 3.37
CA ASP A 36 14.44 -7.70 3.81
C ASP A 36 14.22 -8.06 5.28
N THR A 37 14.14 -7.05 6.13
CA THR A 37 13.85 -7.23 7.56
C THR A 37 12.49 -7.90 7.77
N LEU A 38 11.48 -7.46 7.05
CA LEU A 38 10.14 -8.07 7.11
C LEU A 38 10.14 -9.49 6.57
N TYR A 39 10.84 -9.74 5.48
CA TYR A 39 10.96 -11.08 4.91
C TYR A 39 11.68 -12.05 5.87
N LYS A 40 12.78 -11.65 6.47
CA LYS A 40 13.51 -12.43 7.48
C LYS A 40 12.64 -12.73 8.71
N ASN A 41 11.76 -11.79 9.08
CA ASN A 41 10.85 -11.95 10.21
C ASN A 41 9.43 -12.42 9.81
N LEU A 42 9.23 -12.80 8.56
CA LEU A 42 7.91 -13.11 8.01
C LEU A 42 7.18 -14.17 8.85
N LYS A 43 7.88 -15.20 9.30
CA LYS A 43 7.29 -16.23 10.16
C LYS A 43 6.77 -15.65 11.47
N ASN A 44 7.57 -14.81 12.14
CA ASN A 44 7.18 -14.18 13.41
C ASN A 44 5.98 -13.25 13.26
N ILE A 45 5.89 -12.57 12.11
CA ILE A 45 4.76 -11.70 11.77
C ILE A 45 3.52 -12.55 11.50
N THR A 46 3.64 -13.56 10.65
CA THR A 46 2.49 -14.38 10.23
C THR A 46 1.93 -15.25 11.36
N ASP A 47 2.76 -15.66 12.32
CA ASP A 47 2.30 -16.39 13.49
C ASP A 47 1.33 -15.57 14.37
N LYS A 48 1.42 -14.24 14.31
CA LYS A 48 0.50 -13.31 15.01
C LYS A 48 -0.80 -13.07 14.24
N PHE A 49 -0.85 -13.40 12.96
CA PHE A 49 -2.03 -13.24 12.12
C PHE A 49 -2.56 -14.61 11.70
N PRO A 50 -3.65 -15.09 12.30
CA PRO A 50 -4.20 -16.43 12.02
C PRO A 50 -4.44 -16.68 10.54
N GLU A 51 -4.78 -15.65 9.78
CA GLU A 51 -5.03 -15.70 8.36
C GLU A 51 -3.80 -16.10 7.54
N CYS A 52 -2.60 -15.84 8.06
CA CYS A 52 -1.34 -16.14 7.39
C CYS A 52 -0.87 -17.59 7.58
N ARG A 53 -1.34 -18.28 8.61
CA ARG A 53 -0.84 -19.61 9.01
C ARG A 53 -0.99 -20.71 7.95
N TYR A 54 -1.90 -20.53 7.04
CA TYR A 54 -2.25 -21.54 6.02
C TYR A 54 -1.46 -21.39 4.72
N PHE A 55 -0.61 -20.39 4.61
CA PHE A 55 0.12 -20.10 3.37
C PHE A 55 1.58 -20.53 3.45
N LYS A 56 1.97 -21.41 2.53
CA LYS A 56 3.34 -21.96 2.49
C LYS A 56 4.34 -21.05 1.75
N ASN A 57 3.85 -20.25 0.80
CA ASN A 57 4.67 -19.40 -0.04
C ASN A 57 4.24 -17.96 0.16
N LEU A 58 4.91 -17.26 1.05
CA LEU A 58 4.70 -15.86 1.33
C LEU A 58 5.84 -15.02 0.77
N GLY A 59 5.55 -13.80 0.42
CA GLY A 59 6.51 -12.80 0.05
C GLY A 59 6.05 -11.40 0.42
N VAL A 60 6.94 -10.46 0.28
CA VAL A 60 6.69 -9.04 0.56
C VAL A 60 6.71 -8.29 -0.77
N ASN A 61 5.78 -7.36 -0.93
CA ASN A 61 5.78 -6.39 -2.03
C ASN A 61 5.60 -5.00 -1.44
N ALA A 62 6.29 -4.02 -1.99
CA ALA A 62 6.21 -2.64 -1.54
C ALA A 62 6.24 -1.68 -2.72
N HIS A 63 5.56 -0.53 -2.57
CA HIS A 63 5.66 0.58 -3.52
C HIS A 63 5.26 1.90 -2.88
N VAL A 64 5.76 2.99 -3.45
CA VAL A 64 5.28 4.33 -3.16
C VAL A 64 4.08 4.64 -4.04
N SER A 65 3.04 5.24 -3.45
CA SER A 65 1.90 5.76 -4.20
C SER A 65 1.86 7.28 -4.07
N ILE A 66 1.74 7.95 -5.21
CA ILE A 66 1.59 9.40 -5.28
C ILE A 66 0.22 9.69 -5.90
N THR A 67 -0.66 10.30 -5.12
CA THR A 67 -1.97 10.78 -5.59
C THR A 67 -1.87 12.29 -5.81
N PRO A 68 -2.13 12.77 -7.02
CA PRO A 68 -2.02 14.20 -7.33
C PRO A 68 -3.09 15.03 -6.60
N PRO A 69 -2.89 16.37 -6.50
CA PRO A 69 -3.81 17.28 -5.84
C PRO A 69 -5.00 17.66 -6.75
N LEU A 70 -5.61 16.65 -7.35
CA LEU A 70 -6.79 16.79 -8.22
C LEU A 70 -7.97 16.06 -7.59
N PRO A 71 -9.21 16.34 -8.01
CA PRO A 71 -10.35 15.55 -7.59
C PRO A 71 -10.14 14.08 -7.95
N PHE A 72 -9.70 13.31 -6.97
CA PHE A 72 -9.40 11.91 -7.14
C PHE A 72 -9.98 11.13 -5.97
N LYS A 73 -10.79 10.13 -6.30
CA LYS A 73 -11.30 9.15 -5.35
C LYS A 73 -10.98 7.76 -5.87
N PHE A 74 -10.22 7.02 -5.11
CA PHE A 74 -10.02 5.61 -5.40
C PHE A 74 -11.30 4.87 -5.03
N TYR A 75 -11.82 4.05 -5.94
CA TYR A 75 -13.10 3.36 -5.73
C TYR A 75 -13.05 2.41 -4.52
N ILE A 76 -14.22 2.13 -3.93
CA ILE A 76 -14.35 1.17 -2.85
C ILE A 76 -14.04 -0.22 -3.42
N HIS A 77 -12.99 -0.85 -2.92
CA HIS A 77 -12.50 -2.13 -3.40
C HIS A 77 -12.00 -3.01 -2.26
N GLN A 78 -11.74 -4.25 -2.59
CA GLN A 78 -11.03 -5.20 -1.73
C GLN A 78 -9.65 -5.47 -2.31
N GLU A 79 -8.74 -5.91 -1.46
CA GLU A 79 -7.46 -6.42 -1.92
C GLU A 79 -7.64 -7.68 -2.77
N GLY A 80 -6.72 -7.90 -3.72
CA GLY A 80 -6.66 -9.13 -4.48
C GLY A 80 -6.49 -10.35 -3.57
N LEU A 81 -6.93 -11.51 -4.04
CA LEU A 81 -6.89 -12.77 -3.27
C LEU A 81 -5.47 -13.18 -2.83
N GLU A 82 -4.46 -12.68 -3.51
CA GLU A 82 -3.05 -12.90 -3.19
C GLU A 82 -2.55 -12.05 -2.02
N LYS A 83 -3.15 -10.89 -1.76
CA LYS A 83 -2.77 -10.00 -0.66
C LYS A 83 -3.44 -10.45 0.63
N ILE A 84 -2.66 -10.89 1.59
CA ILE A 84 -3.15 -11.38 2.88
C ILE A 84 -3.20 -10.24 3.88
N TRP A 85 -2.19 -9.39 3.81
CA TRP A 85 -2.00 -8.28 4.71
C TRP A 85 -1.54 -7.06 3.93
N SER A 86 -2.13 -5.92 4.24
CA SER A 86 -1.82 -4.64 3.62
C SER A 86 -1.49 -3.61 4.69
N SER A 87 -0.50 -2.80 4.42
CA SER A 87 -0.20 -1.61 5.21
C SER A 87 -0.05 -0.39 4.34
N VAL A 88 -0.49 0.73 4.88
CA VAL A 88 -0.39 2.06 4.26
C VAL A 88 0.31 2.97 5.26
N THR A 89 1.56 3.31 4.98
CA THR A 89 2.30 4.30 5.77
C THR A 89 2.08 5.67 5.15
N TYR A 90 1.57 6.60 5.93
CA TYR A 90 1.33 7.97 5.51
C TYR A 90 2.63 8.77 5.58
N ILE A 91 3.05 9.36 4.45
CA ILE A 91 4.32 10.09 4.36
C ILE A 91 4.08 11.60 4.32
N SER A 92 3.33 12.06 3.33
CA SER A 92 3.14 13.48 3.04
C SER A 92 1.76 13.71 2.38
N PRO A 93 1.13 14.84 2.63
CA PRO A 93 1.54 16.03 3.39
C PRO A 93 1.31 15.88 4.90
N LYS A 94 1.47 16.98 5.64
CA LYS A 94 1.20 17.03 7.09
C LYS A 94 -0.27 16.71 7.42
N GLU A 95 -1.19 17.17 6.57
CA GLU A 95 -2.64 16.97 6.73
C GLU A 95 -3.24 16.42 5.44
N ASN A 96 -4.04 15.36 5.54
CA ASN A 96 -4.75 14.75 4.43
C ASN A 96 -5.92 13.89 4.93
N VAL A 97 -6.61 13.24 4.01
CA VAL A 97 -7.64 12.22 4.25
C VAL A 97 -6.98 10.85 4.38
N GLY A 98 -7.39 10.10 5.38
CA GLY A 98 -6.88 8.76 5.63
C GLY A 98 -7.54 7.69 4.74
N THR A 99 -7.27 6.45 5.06
CA THR A 99 -7.89 5.30 4.39
C THR A 99 -9.26 5.04 5.01
N LYS A 100 -10.29 5.03 4.18
CA LYS A 100 -11.67 4.75 4.60
C LYS A 100 -11.96 3.26 4.52
N MET A 101 -12.64 2.72 5.52
CA MET A 101 -13.04 1.32 5.62
C MET A 101 -14.54 1.16 5.55
N TYR A 102 -14.98 0.08 4.89
CA TYR A 102 -16.39 -0.23 4.65
C TYR A 102 -16.66 -1.73 4.87
N THR A 103 -17.91 -2.08 5.21
CA THR A 103 -18.36 -3.48 5.32
C THR A 103 -18.87 -4.05 4.00
N ALA A 104 -19.16 -3.19 3.00
CA ALA A 104 -19.60 -3.56 1.66
C ALA A 104 -19.08 -2.55 0.62
N GLN A 105 -19.28 -2.84 -0.66
CA GLN A 105 -18.82 -2.00 -1.77
C GLN A 105 -19.79 -0.83 -2.06
N ASN A 106 -20.14 -0.09 -1.04
CA ASN A 106 -20.95 1.12 -1.17
C ASN A 106 -20.66 2.11 -0.05
N GLU A 107 -21.03 3.36 -0.24
CA GLU A 107 -20.77 4.45 0.70
C GLU A 107 -21.57 4.31 2.02
N ASP A 108 -22.77 3.76 1.96
CA ASP A 108 -23.63 3.58 3.14
C ASP A 108 -23.05 2.56 4.13
N ALA A 109 -22.12 1.72 3.65
CA ALA A 109 -21.42 0.73 4.44
C ALA A 109 -20.15 1.27 5.13
N PHE A 110 -19.97 2.58 5.18
CA PHE A 110 -18.83 3.22 5.85
C PHE A 110 -18.75 2.83 7.33
N VAL A 111 -17.54 2.50 7.79
CA VAL A 111 -17.28 2.11 9.18
C VAL A 111 -16.45 3.16 9.89
N LYS A 112 -15.30 3.47 9.29
CA LYS A 112 -14.32 4.40 9.88
C LYS A 112 -13.32 4.88 8.85
N GLU A 113 -12.69 5.98 9.17
CA GLU A 113 -11.49 6.46 8.50
C GLU A 113 -10.28 6.28 9.43
N ALA A 114 -9.17 5.80 8.88
CA ALA A 114 -7.90 5.81 9.60
C ALA A 114 -7.40 7.26 9.68
N GLU A 115 -7.01 7.70 10.86
CA GLU A 115 -6.47 9.04 11.03
C GLU A 115 -5.20 9.22 10.19
N TRP A 116 -5.14 10.33 9.44
CA TRP A 116 -3.93 10.70 8.71
C TRP A 116 -2.92 11.34 9.67
N VAL A 117 -1.91 10.58 10.03
CA VAL A 117 -0.78 11.07 10.83
C VAL A 117 0.50 10.73 10.06
N PRO A 118 1.29 11.70 9.61
CA PRO A 118 2.57 11.43 8.95
C PRO A 118 3.45 10.50 9.77
N ASN A 119 4.11 9.57 9.09
CA ASN A 119 4.94 8.54 9.69
C ASN A 119 4.18 7.50 10.55
N SER A 120 2.85 7.47 10.45
CA SER A 120 2.03 6.37 11.00
C SER A 120 1.69 5.35 9.94
N THR A 121 1.42 4.12 10.37
CA THR A 121 1.06 3.02 9.46
C THR A 121 -0.29 2.44 9.84
N PHE A 122 -1.22 2.46 8.90
CA PHE A 122 -2.49 1.77 8.99
C PHE A 122 -2.36 0.36 8.42
N ILE A 123 -2.78 -0.65 9.18
CA ILE A 123 -2.63 -2.06 8.84
C ILE A 123 -3.99 -2.74 8.84
N PHE A 124 -4.23 -3.57 7.84
CA PHE A 124 -5.43 -4.41 7.78
C PHE A 124 -5.19 -5.73 7.02
N CYS A 125 -5.97 -6.76 7.37
CA CYS A 125 -5.94 -8.03 6.65
C CYS A 125 -6.91 -8.01 5.47
N GLY A 126 -6.49 -8.49 4.31
CA GLY A 126 -7.32 -8.66 3.13
C GLY A 126 -8.31 -9.81 3.32
N LYS A 127 -9.53 -9.51 3.78
CA LYS A 127 -10.58 -10.49 3.98
C LYS A 127 -11.70 -10.27 2.99
N GLN A 128 -11.86 -11.21 2.06
CA GLN A 128 -12.89 -11.14 1.03
C GLN A 128 -14.30 -10.99 1.62
N GLY A 129 -15.09 -10.09 1.04
CA GLY A 129 -16.44 -9.77 1.49
C GLY A 129 -16.51 -8.92 2.77
N LYS A 130 -15.37 -8.51 3.37
CA LYS A 130 -15.37 -7.83 4.67
C LYS A 130 -14.48 -6.60 4.77
N THR A 131 -13.34 -6.56 4.10
CA THR A 131 -12.39 -5.44 4.21
C THR A 131 -12.37 -4.60 2.94
N TRP A 132 -13.47 -3.89 2.74
CA TRP A 132 -13.58 -2.91 1.67
C TRP A 132 -12.94 -1.60 2.11
N HIS A 133 -12.24 -0.94 1.21
CA HIS A 133 -11.58 0.32 1.52
C HIS A 133 -11.46 1.23 0.30
N SER A 134 -11.27 2.50 0.60
CA SER A 134 -11.01 3.54 -0.39
C SER A 134 -10.14 4.65 0.21
N TYR A 135 -9.74 5.59 -0.62
CA TYR A 135 -9.16 6.86 -0.18
C TYR A 135 -9.44 7.94 -1.24
N GLU A 136 -9.25 9.19 -0.85
CA GLU A 136 -9.42 10.32 -1.74
C GLU A 136 -8.30 11.35 -1.56
N SER A 137 -8.13 12.23 -2.54
CA SER A 137 -7.22 13.36 -2.47
C SER A 137 -7.87 14.50 -1.67
N ASN A 138 -7.07 15.21 -0.87
CA ASN A 138 -7.49 16.49 -0.28
C ASN A 138 -7.53 17.64 -1.29
N GLN A 139 -7.10 17.42 -2.54
CA GLN A 139 -7.05 18.37 -3.64
C GLN A 139 -6.11 19.56 -3.44
N LEU A 140 -5.28 19.55 -2.40
CA LEU A 140 -4.38 20.66 -2.07
C LEU A 140 -2.92 20.35 -2.42
N THR A 141 -2.50 19.12 -2.11
CA THR A 141 -1.11 18.68 -2.26
C THR A 141 -1.05 17.21 -2.68
N ASN A 142 0.09 16.78 -3.20
CA ASN A 142 0.32 15.37 -3.47
C ASN A 142 0.18 14.55 -2.19
N ARG A 143 -0.65 13.52 -2.23
CA ARG A 143 -0.75 12.52 -1.17
C ARG A 143 0.28 11.42 -1.46
N ILE A 144 1.27 11.28 -0.58
CA ILE A 144 2.32 10.29 -0.71
C ILE A 144 2.18 9.25 0.39
N THR A 145 2.12 7.99 -0.01
CA THR A 145 2.09 6.85 0.91
C THR A 145 3.10 5.78 0.49
N PHE A 146 3.65 5.09 1.47
CA PHE A 146 4.38 3.86 1.25
C PHE A 146 3.45 2.69 1.59
N ASN A 147 3.25 1.81 0.62
CA ASN A 147 2.37 0.66 0.76
C ASN A 147 3.21 -0.61 0.78
N LEU A 148 2.90 -1.49 1.73
CA LEU A 148 3.60 -2.76 1.86
C LEU A 148 2.59 -3.87 2.06
N PHE A 149 2.80 -5.00 1.38
CA PHE A 149 1.90 -6.14 1.35
C PHE A 149 2.62 -7.43 1.69
N ILE A 150 1.97 -8.27 2.50
CA ILE A 150 2.32 -9.68 2.58
C ILE A 150 1.40 -10.41 1.59
N MET A 151 2.02 -11.13 0.66
CA MET A 151 1.33 -11.78 -0.43
C MET A 151 1.60 -13.29 -0.43
N LYS A 152 0.61 -14.07 -0.84
CA LYS A 152 0.80 -15.48 -1.17
C LYS A 152 1.17 -15.61 -2.65
N TYR A 153 2.15 -16.45 -2.92
CA TYR A 153 2.54 -16.78 -4.29
C TYR A 153 2.12 -18.21 -4.63
N ARG A 154 1.64 -18.41 -5.85
CA ARG A 154 1.27 -19.75 -6.36
C ARG A 154 2.48 -20.63 -6.67
N SER A 155 3.66 -20.04 -6.84
CA SER A 155 4.91 -20.76 -7.12
C SER A 155 6.07 -20.18 -6.31
N LYS A 156 7.14 -20.99 -6.12
CA LYS A 156 8.37 -20.57 -5.42
C LYS A 156 9.20 -19.49 -6.15
N LYS A 157 8.75 -18.99 -7.30
CA LYS A 157 9.43 -17.90 -7.98
C LYS A 157 9.07 -16.60 -7.27
N CYS A 158 9.89 -16.21 -6.30
CA CYS A 158 9.92 -14.83 -5.83
C CYS A 158 10.25 -13.93 -7.02
N PHE A 159 9.46 -12.92 -7.25
CA PHE A 159 9.67 -11.93 -8.30
C PHE A 159 10.71 -10.87 -7.90
N TYR A 160 11.59 -11.15 -6.96
CA TYR A 160 12.78 -10.36 -6.72
C TYR A 160 13.99 -11.24 -7.00
N PRO A 161 14.67 -11.08 -8.14
CA PRO A 161 16.06 -11.45 -8.16
C PRO A 161 16.77 -10.51 -7.18
N LEU A 162 17.29 -11.09 -6.12
CA LEU A 162 18.36 -10.47 -5.34
C LEU A 162 19.58 -10.28 -6.24
#